data_10575a365e5ae57ed3cdffb8bda55691
#
_entry.id   10575a365e5ae57ed3cdffb8bda55691
#
_cell.length_a   1.000
_cell.length_b   1.000
_cell.length_c   1.000
_cell.angle_alpha   90.00
_cell.angle_beta   90.00
_cell.angle_gamma   90.00
#
_symmetry.space_group_name_H-M   'P 1'
#
loop_
_entity.id
_entity.type
_entity.pdbx_description
1 polymer ?
#
loop_
_entity_poly.entity_id
_entity_poly.type
_entity_poly.pdbx_seq_one_letter_code
_entity_poly.pdbx_strand_id
1 'polypeptide(L)'
;MLPKVSIIVPVYNAEKYLATCVDSVLSQSFKDFELLLVDDGSCDSSGIICDSFASKDNRVRVFHISNGGPSKARNYGLDRAFGKYVLFVDADDWIDKRTLDIIANENTIDLLFFGFKQIKNNSSEKCQIPRSPQHISTNLENTLEMLFTDENQCFGFTWNKFFRREILDTFKVRFCEELRYREDEIFTLQYCKYISSIGLSEECPYNYRLLDDSLSHHVNANPNYLVLANIIEAELGNNMWKTNFFEALINRTFTYYFLAISEDIHSINVSTALYECDRFFHQYQKKITTSYLKKILFSIPAQNVRLFVIESLCKLRLKIHY
;
A
#
# COMPACT_ATOMS: atom_id res chain seq x y z
N MET A 1 4.73 -30.22 -7.52
CA MET A 1 4.44 -29.56 -6.23
C MET A 1 4.03 -28.14 -6.53
N LEU A 2 3.16 -27.54 -5.72
CA LEU A 2 2.86 -26.10 -5.84
C LEU A 2 4.06 -25.28 -5.34
N PRO A 3 4.37 -24.15 -5.96
CA PRO A 3 5.50 -23.32 -5.53
C PRO A 3 5.29 -22.74 -4.12
N LYS A 4 6.38 -22.47 -3.43
CA LYS A 4 6.34 -21.80 -2.12
C LYS A 4 5.88 -20.35 -2.24
N VAL A 5 6.37 -19.63 -3.25
CA VAL A 5 6.10 -18.20 -3.44
C VAL A 5 5.60 -17.93 -4.85
N SER A 6 4.52 -17.16 -4.98
CA SER A 6 4.15 -16.49 -6.23
C SER A 6 4.62 -15.05 -6.18
N ILE A 7 5.45 -14.66 -7.11
CA ILE A 7 5.91 -13.28 -7.27
C ILE A 7 5.07 -12.65 -8.38
N ILE A 8 4.37 -11.55 -8.09
CA ILE A 8 3.48 -10.86 -9.01
C ILE A 8 4.09 -9.51 -9.35
N VAL A 9 4.34 -9.29 -10.64
CA VAL A 9 4.89 -8.03 -11.17
C VAL A 9 3.86 -7.41 -12.11
N PRO A 10 3.18 -6.32 -11.71
CA PRO A 10 2.38 -5.52 -12.63
C PRO A 10 3.33 -4.77 -13.57
N VAL A 11 3.11 -4.88 -14.87
CA VAL A 11 3.98 -4.27 -15.90
C VAL A 11 3.17 -3.28 -16.72
N TYR A 12 3.63 -2.03 -16.81
CA TYR A 12 3.09 -1.04 -17.71
C TYR A 12 4.15 -0.04 -18.13
N ASN A 13 4.51 -0.03 -19.41
CA ASN A 13 5.52 0.87 -20.01
C ASN A 13 6.83 0.92 -19.20
N ALA A 14 7.37 -0.24 -18.85
CA ALA A 14 8.53 -0.42 -17.98
C ALA A 14 9.79 -0.93 -18.74
N GLU A 15 9.86 -0.79 -20.06
CA GLU A 15 10.92 -1.37 -20.90
C GLU A 15 12.34 -1.09 -20.41
N LYS A 16 12.56 0.08 -19.76
CA LYS A 16 13.87 0.50 -19.26
C LYS A 16 14.34 -0.28 -18.04
N TYR A 17 13.42 -0.79 -17.25
CA TYR A 17 13.70 -1.33 -15.91
C TYR A 17 13.35 -2.81 -15.76
N LEU A 18 12.38 -3.26 -16.55
CA LEU A 18 11.76 -4.59 -16.44
C LEU A 18 12.78 -5.73 -16.48
N ALA A 19 13.79 -5.65 -17.35
CA ALA A 19 14.82 -6.69 -17.41
C ALA A 19 15.57 -6.83 -16.10
N THR A 20 15.97 -5.70 -15.47
CA THR A 20 16.64 -5.70 -14.16
C THR A 20 15.74 -6.29 -13.08
N CYS A 21 14.46 -5.93 -13.06
CA CYS A 21 13.47 -6.48 -12.14
C CYS A 21 13.39 -8.01 -12.26
N VAL A 22 13.11 -8.51 -13.46
CA VAL A 22 12.94 -9.95 -13.73
C VAL A 22 14.22 -10.73 -13.45
N ASP A 23 15.39 -10.25 -13.88
CA ASP A 23 16.68 -10.90 -13.61
C ASP A 23 16.94 -11.00 -12.09
N SER A 24 16.56 -9.99 -11.30
CA SER A 24 16.68 -10.02 -9.85
C SER A 24 15.85 -11.12 -9.21
N VAL A 25 14.65 -11.35 -9.73
CA VAL A 25 13.76 -12.44 -9.30
C VAL A 25 14.29 -13.81 -9.73
N LEU A 26 14.70 -13.96 -10.98
CA LEU A 26 15.18 -15.24 -11.50
C LEU A 26 16.51 -15.68 -10.87
N SER A 27 17.33 -14.72 -10.41
CA SER A 27 18.61 -14.97 -9.74
C SER A 27 18.48 -15.34 -8.26
N GLN A 28 17.28 -15.38 -7.68
CA GLN A 28 17.08 -15.72 -6.27
C GLN A 28 17.77 -17.03 -5.89
N SER A 29 18.37 -17.09 -4.66
CA SER A 29 18.97 -18.30 -4.10
C SER A 29 17.94 -19.41 -3.91
N PHE A 30 16.80 -19.10 -3.33
CA PHE A 30 15.66 -19.98 -3.19
C PHE A 30 14.93 -20.15 -4.54
N LYS A 31 14.71 -21.41 -4.98
CA LYS A 31 14.25 -21.72 -6.34
C LYS A 31 12.78 -22.14 -6.44
N ASP A 32 12.12 -22.42 -5.33
CA ASP A 32 10.73 -22.88 -5.29
C ASP A 32 9.75 -21.70 -5.35
N PHE A 33 9.69 -21.06 -6.52
CA PHE A 33 8.79 -19.96 -6.81
C PHE A 33 8.28 -19.97 -8.25
N GLU A 34 7.20 -19.26 -8.49
CA GLU A 34 6.73 -18.84 -9.82
C GLU A 34 6.77 -17.30 -9.92
N LEU A 35 6.96 -16.80 -11.14
CA LEU A 35 6.92 -15.39 -11.47
C LEU A 35 5.77 -15.10 -12.44
N LEU A 36 4.84 -14.26 -12.04
CA LEU A 36 3.71 -13.82 -12.87
C LEU A 36 3.97 -12.39 -13.32
N LEU A 37 4.25 -12.22 -14.60
CA LEU A 37 4.36 -10.91 -15.26
C LEU A 37 2.98 -10.58 -15.84
N VAL A 38 2.35 -9.53 -15.33
CA VAL A 38 1.04 -9.09 -15.81
C VAL A 38 1.20 -7.78 -16.54
N ASP A 39 1.28 -7.86 -17.87
CA ASP A 39 1.38 -6.70 -18.75
C ASP A 39 0.00 -6.05 -18.92
N ASP A 40 -0.16 -4.89 -18.31
CA ASP A 40 -1.38 -4.10 -18.27
C ASP A 40 -1.52 -3.23 -19.54
N GLY A 41 -1.37 -3.83 -20.70
CA GLY A 41 -1.53 -3.18 -22.00
C GLY A 41 -0.44 -2.17 -22.31
N SER A 42 0.83 -2.52 -22.10
CA SER A 42 1.97 -1.68 -22.45
C SER A 42 2.00 -1.32 -23.94
N CYS A 43 2.42 -0.09 -24.23
CA CYS A 43 2.58 0.42 -25.59
C CYS A 43 4.06 0.46 -26.04
N ASP A 44 4.99 0.19 -25.12
CA ASP A 44 6.42 0.08 -25.36
C ASP A 44 6.87 -1.39 -25.55
N SER A 45 8.16 -1.68 -25.46
CA SER A 45 8.70 -3.03 -25.62
C SER A 45 8.47 -3.97 -24.41
N SER A 46 7.77 -3.53 -23.36
CA SER A 46 7.60 -4.30 -22.11
C SER A 46 6.96 -5.68 -22.35
N GLY A 47 5.90 -5.75 -23.17
CA GLY A 47 5.26 -7.01 -23.50
C GLY A 47 6.21 -8.00 -24.17
N ILE A 48 7.02 -7.55 -25.13
CA ILE A 48 8.02 -8.36 -25.82
C ILE A 48 9.10 -8.86 -24.86
N ILE A 49 9.52 -8.01 -23.92
CA ILE A 49 10.48 -8.37 -22.88
C ILE A 49 9.89 -9.48 -21.98
N CYS A 50 8.63 -9.34 -21.54
CA CYS A 50 7.95 -10.39 -20.77
C CYS A 50 7.99 -11.74 -21.50
N ASP A 51 7.58 -11.78 -22.75
CA ASP A 51 7.53 -13.01 -23.54
C ASP A 51 8.92 -13.63 -23.73
N SER A 52 9.94 -12.80 -23.91
CA SER A 52 11.33 -13.24 -23.99
C SER A 52 11.78 -13.98 -22.72
N PHE A 53 11.38 -13.53 -21.54
CA PHE A 53 11.69 -14.22 -20.28
C PHE A 53 10.90 -15.51 -20.12
N ALA A 54 9.60 -15.53 -20.45
CA ALA A 54 8.79 -16.74 -20.39
C ALA A 54 9.30 -17.84 -21.33
N SER A 55 9.88 -17.47 -22.48
CA SER A 55 10.47 -18.44 -23.40
C SER A 55 11.75 -19.10 -22.88
N LYS A 56 12.43 -18.49 -21.89
CA LYS A 56 13.73 -18.92 -21.37
C LYS A 56 13.64 -19.63 -20.00
N ASP A 57 12.63 -19.34 -19.20
CA ASP A 57 12.47 -19.88 -17.85
C ASP A 57 11.03 -20.30 -17.61
N ASN A 58 10.82 -21.59 -17.35
CA ASN A 58 9.49 -22.19 -17.15
C ASN A 58 8.79 -21.77 -15.85
N ARG A 59 9.48 -21.09 -14.95
CA ARG A 59 8.89 -20.47 -13.76
C ARG A 59 8.16 -19.17 -14.09
N VAL A 60 8.41 -18.56 -15.26
CA VAL A 60 7.81 -17.31 -15.70
C VAL A 60 6.52 -17.58 -16.44
N ARG A 61 5.46 -16.93 -16.03
CA ARG A 61 4.15 -16.92 -16.67
C ARG A 61 3.77 -15.49 -17.04
N VAL A 62 3.41 -15.25 -18.28
CA VAL A 62 3.04 -13.93 -18.80
C VAL A 62 1.56 -13.86 -19.10
N PHE A 63 0.98 -12.72 -18.78
CA PHE A 63 -0.42 -12.41 -19.08
C PHE A 63 -0.51 -11.00 -19.64
N HIS A 64 -1.04 -10.86 -20.85
CA HIS A 64 -1.35 -9.57 -21.45
C HIS A 64 -2.82 -9.25 -21.23
N ILE A 65 -3.11 -8.12 -20.61
CA ILE A 65 -4.47 -7.67 -20.34
C ILE A 65 -4.70 -6.26 -20.90
N SER A 66 -5.96 -5.89 -21.03
CA SER A 66 -6.30 -4.50 -21.36
C SER A 66 -5.97 -3.59 -20.18
N ASN A 67 -5.37 -2.42 -20.45
CA ASN A 67 -5.00 -1.46 -19.42
C ASN A 67 -6.15 -1.17 -18.46
N GLY A 68 -5.87 -1.23 -17.17
CA GLY A 68 -6.82 -0.97 -16.09
C GLY A 68 -6.15 -0.48 -14.81
N GLY A 69 -4.83 -0.32 -14.85
CA GLY A 69 -4.02 0.15 -13.73
C GLY A 69 -3.46 -0.94 -12.83
N PRO A 70 -2.55 -0.58 -11.93
CA PRO A 70 -1.76 -1.52 -11.13
C PRO A 70 -2.63 -2.43 -10.25
N SER A 71 -3.73 -1.92 -9.70
CA SER A 71 -4.69 -2.71 -8.90
C SER A 71 -5.26 -3.87 -9.68
N LYS A 72 -5.73 -3.63 -10.92
CA LYS A 72 -6.27 -4.65 -11.81
C LYS A 72 -5.21 -5.69 -12.18
N ALA A 73 -4.01 -5.26 -12.52
CA ALA A 73 -2.91 -6.15 -12.85
C ALA A 73 -2.52 -7.04 -11.66
N ARG A 74 -2.41 -6.46 -10.44
CA ARG A 74 -2.13 -7.23 -9.22
C ARG A 74 -3.26 -8.22 -8.91
N ASN A 75 -4.52 -7.83 -9.03
CA ASN A 75 -5.67 -8.73 -8.85
C ASN A 75 -5.66 -9.89 -9.85
N TYR A 76 -5.37 -9.59 -11.12
CA TYR A 76 -5.27 -10.60 -12.16
C TYR A 76 -4.18 -11.64 -11.85
N GLY A 77 -3.02 -11.18 -11.33
CA GLY A 77 -1.96 -12.05 -10.86
C GLY A 77 -2.37 -12.89 -9.65
N LEU A 78 -3.04 -12.29 -8.66
CA LEU A 78 -3.56 -12.98 -7.48
C LEU A 78 -4.47 -14.14 -7.84
N ASP A 79 -5.40 -13.95 -8.78
CA ASP A 79 -6.34 -14.98 -9.21
C ASP A 79 -5.66 -16.17 -9.93
N ARG A 80 -4.38 -16.02 -10.30
CA ARG A 80 -3.58 -17.03 -11.02
C ARG A 80 -2.38 -17.55 -10.25
N ALA A 81 -2.15 -17.04 -9.06
CA ALA A 81 -1.08 -17.45 -8.18
C ALA A 81 -1.34 -18.83 -7.57
N PHE A 82 -0.31 -19.68 -7.51
CA PHE A 82 -0.37 -21.00 -6.90
C PHE A 82 0.48 -21.12 -5.63
N GLY A 83 1.39 -20.18 -5.40
CA GLY A 83 2.31 -20.18 -4.27
C GLY A 83 1.59 -20.12 -2.93
N LYS A 84 2.22 -20.69 -1.90
CA LYS A 84 1.73 -20.58 -0.54
C LYS A 84 1.74 -19.13 -0.04
N TYR A 85 2.74 -18.37 -0.45
CA TYR A 85 2.89 -16.94 -0.18
C TYR A 85 2.88 -16.14 -1.47
N VAL A 86 2.45 -14.89 -1.36
CA VAL A 86 2.50 -13.91 -2.44
C VAL A 86 3.45 -12.80 -2.07
N LEU A 87 4.30 -12.41 -3.01
CA LEU A 87 5.14 -11.22 -2.98
C LEU A 87 4.81 -10.36 -4.19
N PHE A 88 4.57 -9.07 -4.01
CA PHE A 88 4.49 -8.11 -5.09
C PHE A 88 5.86 -7.46 -5.32
N VAL A 89 6.20 -7.19 -6.57
CA VAL A 89 7.41 -6.44 -6.94
C VAL A 89 7.01 -5.48 -8.05
N ASP A 90 7.34 -4.20 -7.91
CA ASP A 90 7.07 -3.22 -8.97
C ASP A 90 8.09 -3.34 -10.09
N ALA A 91 7.66 -3.13 -11.34
CA ALA A 91 8.46 -3.42 -12.54
C ALA A 91 9.70 -2.52 -12.71
N ASP A 92 9.74 -1.39 -12.02
CA ASP A 92 10.85 -0.44 -12.00
C ASP A 92 11.86 -0.68 -10.86
N ASP A 93 11.55 -1.62 -9.94
CA ASP A 93 12.35 -1.98 -8.77
C ASP A 93 13.12 -3.30 -8.96
N TRP A 94 13.88 -3.70 -7.94
CA TRP A 94 14.54 -5.01 -7.90
C TRP A 94 14.74 -5.51 -6.46
N ILE A 95 14.96 -6.82 -6.33
CA ILE A 95 15.16 -7.48 -5.04
C ILE A 95 16.55 -8.09 -4.93
N ASP A 96 17.10 -8.12 -3.72
CA ASP A 96 18.40 -8.74 -3.45
C ASP A 96 18.31 -10.27 -3.60
N LYS A 97 19.43 -10.92 -3.95
CA LYS A 97 19.52 -12.35 -4.29
C LYS A 97 18.95 -13.31 -3.21
N ARG A 98 18.85 -12.88 -1.97
CA ARG A 98 18.40 -13.70 -0.83
C ARG A 98 17.03 -13.29 -0.27
N THR A 99 16.28 -12.47 -0.99
CA THR A 99 14.97 -12.00 -0.53
C THR A 99 14.01 -13.15 -0.20
N LEU A 100 13.97 -14.17 -1.04
CA LEU A 100 13.09 -15.32 -0.82
C LEU A 100 13.55 -16.25 0.30
N ASP A 101 14.81 -16.16 0.73
CA ASP A 101 15.32 -16.95 1.88
C ASP A 101 14.60 -16.57 3.18
N ILE A 102 14.12 -15.31 3.29
CA ILE A 102 13.37 -14.80 4.45
C ILE A 102 12.11 -15.64 4.72
N ILE A 103 11.44 -16.11 3.66
CA ILE A 103 10.19 -16.88 3.78
C ILE A 103 10.39 -18.38 3.54
N ALA A 104 11.60 -18.81 3.13
CA ALA A 104 11.86 -20.19 2.68
C ALA A 104 11.44 -21.26 3.71
N ASN A 105 11.77 -21.03 4.97
CA ASN A 105 11.50 -21.95 6.08
C ASN A 105 10.20 -21.66 6.84
N GLU A 106 9.53 -20.55 6.51
CA GLU A 106 8.31 -20.15 7.19
C GLU A 106 7.09 -20.91 6.65
N ASN A 107 6.25 -21.41 7.56
CA ASN A 107 5.05 -22.14 7.20
C ASN A 107 3.77 -21.67 7.89
N THR A 108 3.89 -20.88 8.92
CA THR A 108 2.78 -20.51 9.82
C THR A 108 2.47 -19.03 9.89
N ILE A 109 3.41 -18.18 9.46
CA ILE A 109 3.23 -16.72 9.46
C ILE A 109 2.18 -16.33 8.43
N ASP A 110 1.24 -15.47 8.82
CA ASP A 110 0.20 -14.96 7.93
C ASP A 110 0.69 -13.77 7.12
N LEU A 111 1.46 -12.87 7.76
CA LEU A 111 2.01 -11.68 7.14
C LEU A 111 3.44 -11.46 7.64
N LEU A 112 4.41 -11.35 6.74
CA LEU A 112 5.81 -11.09 7.08
C LEU A 112 6.26 -9.79 6.42
N PHE A 113 6.69 -8.83 7.23
CA PHE A 113 7.26 -7.56 6.79
C PHE A 113 8.77 -7.64 6.71
N PHE A 114 9.36 -6.94 5.76
CA PHE A 114 10.80 -6.72 5.66
C PHE A 114 11.11 -5.26 5.27
N GLY A 115 12.35 -4.84 5.44
CA GLY A 115 12.81 -3.50 5.12
C GLY A 115 13.12 -3.31 3.64
N PHE A 116 13.41 -2.05 3.27
CA PHE A 116 13.75 -1.67 1.91
C PHE A 116 14.80 -0.55 1.89
N LYS A 117 15.45 -0.39 0.74
CA LYS A 117 16.41 0.67 0.46
C LYS A 117 15.81 1.61 -0.58
N GLN A 118 15.92 2.90 -0.38
CA GLN A 118 15.65 3.89 -1.41
C GLN A 118 16.89 4.09 -2.25
N ILE A 119 16.74 4.00 -3.56
CA ILE A 119 17.87 4.08 -4.51
C ILE A 119 17.66 5.29 -5.43
N LYS A 120 18.58 6.25 -5.33
CA LYS A 120 18.61 7.40 -6.22
C LYS A 120 19.97 7.45 -6.93
N ASN A 121 19.95 7.65 -8.25
CA ASN A 121 21.18 7.73 -9.07
C ASN A 121 22.17 6.56 -8.81
N ASN A 122 21.65 5.33 -8.63
CA ASN A 122 22.41 4.11 -8.32
C ASN A 122 23.15 4.12 -6.95
N SER A 123 22.84 5.05 -6.08
CA SER A 123 23.32 5.07 -4.70
C SER A 123 22.20 4.76 -3.72
N SER A 124 22.46 3.90 -2.74
CA SER A 124 21.52 3.65 -1.66
C SER A 124 21.49 4.84 -0.71
N GLU A 125 20.32 5.45 -0.51
CA GLU A 125 20.20 6.61 0.37
C GLU A 125 19.97 6.20 1.82
N LYS A 126 19.05 5.26 2.08
CA LYS A 126 18.68 4.84 3.44
C LYS A 126 18.02 3.47 3.43
N CYS A 127 18.41 2.62 4.39
CA CYS A 127 17.68 1.42 4.71
C CYS A 127 16.52 1.77 5.64
N GLN A 128 15.30 1.42 5.25
CA GLN A 128 14.10 1.60 6.05
C GLN A 128 13.61 0.23 6.51
N ILE A 129 13.69 -0.02 7.81
CA ILE A 129 13.32 -1.28 8.44
C ILE A 129 12.00 -1.05 9.18
N PRO A 130 11.06 -2.04 9.14
CA PRO A 130 9.90 -1.99 10.02
C PRO A 130 10.38 -1.82 11.46
N ARG A 131 9.87 -0.84 12.18
CA ARG A 131 10.25 -0.66 13.59
C ARG A 131 9.95 -1.96 14.34
N SER A 132 11.01 -2.65 14.75
CA SER A 132 10.89 -3.75 15.69
C SER A 132 10.96 -3.14 17.09
N PRO A 133 9.93 -3.31 17.94
CA PRO A 133 10.13 -3.10 19.37
C PRO A 133 11.21 -4.08 19.81
N GLN A 134 12.12 -3.66 20.70
CA GLN A 134 13.11 -4.56 21.33
C GLN A 134 12.45 -5.77 22.03
N HIS A 135 11.12 -5.74 22.17
CA HIS A 135 10.25 -6.85 22.53
C HIS A 135 9.12 -6.90 21.48
N ILE A 136 9.15 -7.92 20.61
CA ILE A 136 7.97 -8.25 19.78
C ILE A 136 6.80 -8.39 20.76
N SER A 137 5.86 -7.46 20.66
CA SER A 137 4.63 -7.60 21.43
C SER A 137 3.96 -8.89 20.98
N THR A 138 3.67 -9.79 21.92
CA THR A 138 2.85 -10.98 21.66
C THR A 138 1.41 -10.59 21.27
N ASN A 139 1.10 -9.30 21.30
CA ASN A 139 -0.17 -8.72 20.93
C ASN A 139 -0.12 -8.21 19.49
N LEU A 140 -0.85 -8.90 18.61
CA LEU A 140 -1.00 -8.57 17.19
C LEU A 140 -1.45 -7.11 16.97
N GLU A 141 -2.40 -6.61 17.75
CA GLU A 141 -2.94 -5.26 17.60
C GLU A 141 -1.90 -4.19 17.88
N ASN A 142 -1.08 -4.36 18.91
CA ASN A 142 0.00 -3.42 19.23
C ASN A 142 1.05 -3.39 18.12
N THR A 143 1.35 -4.55 17.51
CA THR A 143 2.26 -4.63 16.37
C THR A 143 1.68 -3.93 15.15
N LEU A 144 0.39 -4.11 14.86
CA LEU A 144 -0.29 -3.44 13.75
C LEU A 144 -0.34 -1.92 13.95
N GLU A 145 -0.67 -1.46 15.17
CA GLU A 145 -0.65 -0.03 15.50
C GLU A 145 0.73 0.59 15.25
N MET A 146 1.76 -0.07 15.78
CA MET A 146 3.13 0.39 15.60
C MET A 146 3.49 0.50 14.12
N LEU A 147 3.23 -0.53 13.31
CA LEU A 147 3.53 -0.54 11.87
C LEU A 147 2.73 0.50 11.11
N PHE A 148 1.46 0.71 11.48
CA PHE A 148 0.57 1.67 10.83
C PHE A 148 0.95 3.12 11.12
N THR A 149 1.49 3.38 12.33
CA THR A 149 1.90 4.71 12.78
C THR A 149 3.39 4.99 12.54
N ASP A 150 4.16 3.99 12.05
CA ASP A 150 5.59 4.12 11.81
C ASP A 150 5.89 5.20 10.76
N GLU A 151 6.84 6.07 11.10
CA GLU A 151 7.35 7.14 10.21
C GLU A 151 7.98 6.57 8.92
N ASN A 152 8.48 5.34 8.95
CA ASN A 152 9.04 4.65 7.78
C ASN A 152 7.96 4.19 6.78
N GLN A 153 6.68 4.36 7.11
CA GLN A 153 5.51 4.02 6.27
C GLN A 153 5.51 2.57 5.74
N CYS A 154 6.21 1.65 6.40
CA CYS A 154 6.32 0.26 5.96
C CYS A 154 4.96 -0.44 5.81
N PHE A 155 3.94 0.01 6.54
CA PHE A 155 2.59 -0.54 6.46
C PHE A 155 1.92 -0.28 5.11
N GLY A 156 2.14 0.90 4.53
CA GLY A 156 1.41 1.38 3.35
C GLY A 156 1.81 0.72 2.03
N PHE A 157 2.92 0.00 1.96
CA PHE A 157 3.39 -0.65 0.73
C PHE A 157 3.02 -2.13 0.71
N THR A 158 2.80 -2.73 -0.46
CA THR A 158 2.56 -4.18 -0.59
C THR A 158 3.82 -4.96 -0.96
N TRP A 159 4.80 -4.32 -1.58
CA TRP A 159 6.01 -4.96 -2.09
C TRP A 159 7.07 -5.30 -1.02
N ASN A 160 6.91 -4.84 0.22
CA ASN A 160 7.79 -5.18 1.35
C ASN A 160 7.19 -6.25 2.28
N LYS A 161 6.34 -7.13 1.75
CA LYS A 161 5.59 -8.13 2.53
C LYS A 161 5.43 -9.45 1.80
N PHE A 162 5.43 -10.53 2.58
CA PHE A 162 4.90 -11.82 2.14
C PHE A 162 3.51 -12.03 2.74
N PHE A 163 2.52 -12.24 1.88
CA PHE A 163 1.13 -12.50 2.26
C PHE A 163 0.82 -13.99 2.12
N ARG A 164 0.20 -14.62 3.13
CA ARG A 164 -0.31 -15.98 2.99
C ARG A 164 -1.48 -16.00 2.00
N ARG A 165 -1.31 -16.68 0.86
CA ARG A 165 -2.29 -16.69 -0.23
C ARG A 165 -3.64 -17.26 0.19
N GLU A 166 -3.67 -18.29 1.05
CA GLU A 166 -4.91 -18.89 1.56
C GLU A 166 -5.87 -17.86 2.17
N ILE A 167 -5.34 -16.87 2.90
CA ILE A 167 -6.13 -15.78 3.48
C ILE A 167 -6.71 -14.89 2.39
N LEU A 168 -5.89 -14.52 1.39
CA LEU A 168 -6.33 -13.71 0.25
C LEU A 168 -7.47 -14.37 -0.53
N ASP A 169 -7.38 -15.69 -0.70
CA ASP A 169 -8.37 -16.46 -1.47
C ASP A 169 -9.64 -16.73 -0.66
N THR A 170 -9.50 -17.11 0.62
CA THR A 170 -10.64 -17.45 1.50
C THR A 170 -11.53 -16.24 1.73
N PHE A 171 -10.93 -15.09 2.02
CA PHE A 171 -11.66 -13.87 2.38
C PHE A 171 -11.82 -12.91 1.20
N LYS A 172 -11.39 -13.31 -0.01
CA LYS A 172 -11.50 -12.51 -1.23
C LYS A 172 -10.88 -11.12 -1.10
N VAL A 173 -9.73 -11.02 -0.39
CA VAL A 173 -9.01 -9.76 -0.28
C VAL A 173 -8.39 -9.41 -1.63
N ARG A 174 -8.79 -8.26 -2.20
CA ARG A 174 -8.36 -7.78 -3.51
C ARG A 174 -8.11 -6.27 -3.46
N PHE A 175 -7.27 -5.79 -4.34
CA PHE A 175 -7.09 -4.35 -4.52
C PHE A 175 -8.38 -3.71 -5.01
N CYS A 176 -8.70 -2.53 -4.49
CA CYS A 176 -9.80 -1.71 -5.00
C CYS A 176 -9.37 -1.04 -6.31
N GLU A 177 -9.95 -1.45 -7.44
CA GLU A 177 -9.57 -0.97 -8.77
C GLU A 177 -10.01 0.48 -9.04
N GLU A 178 -10.92 1.01 -8.22
CA GLU A 178 -11.38 2.40 -8.30
C GLU A 178 -10.40 3.36 -7.65
N LEU A 179 -9.52 2.87 -6.75
CA LEU A 179 -8.51 3.69 -6.09
C LEU A 179 -7.28 3.86 -6.99
N ARG A 180 -6.83 5.12 -7.09
CA ARG A 180 -5.59 5.50 -7.80
C ARG A 180 -4.46 5.91 -6.84
N TYR A 181 -4.75 5.91 -5.55
CA TYR A 181 -3.83 6.34 -4.51
C TYR A 181 -4.12 5.58 -3.21
N ARG A 182 -3.07 5.12 -2.53
CA ARG A 182 -3.17 4.35 -1.28
C ARG A 182 -3.95 3.03 -1.38
N GLU A 183 -4.12 2.49 -2.58
CA GLU A 183 -4.72 1.18 -2.79
C GLU A 183 -3.97 0.07 -2.02
N ASP A 184 -2.65 0.20 -1.89
CA ASP A 184 -1.76 -0.70 -1.16
C ASP A 184 -2.03 -0.68 0.35
N GLU A 185 -2.25 0.51 0.93
CA GLU A 185 -2.59 0.67 2.34
C GLU A 185 -3.94 0.03 2.65
N ILE A 186 -4.94 0.26 1.80
CA ILE A 186 -6.28 -0.34 1.94
C ILE A 186 -6.22 -1.87 1.82
N PHE A 187 -5.51 -2.37 0.82
CA PHE A 187 -5.33 -3.82 0.65
C PHE A 187 -4.69 -4.46 1.88
N THR A 188 -3.62 -3.85 2.40
CA THR A 188 -2.93 -4.33 3.61
C THR A 188 -3.86 -4.28 4.82
N LEU A 189 -4.63 -3.20 5.00
CA LEU A 189 -5.58 -3.04 6.09
C LEU A 189 -6.68 -4.13 6.04
N GLN A 190 -7.26 -4.36 4.86
CA GLN A 190 -8.28 -5.40 4.68
C GLN A 190 -7.72 -6.79 4.97
N TYR A 191 -6.49 -7.06 4.55
CA TYR A 191 -5.83 -8.35 4.84
C TYR A 191 -5.60 -8.55 6.33
N CYS A 192 -5.17 -7.52 7.04
CA CYS A 192 -4.89 -7.57 8.49
C CYS A 192 -6.10 -7.95 9.35
N LYS A 193 -7.32 -7.88 8.85
CA LYS A 193 -8.54 -8.33 9.54
C LYS A 193 -8.57 -9.83 9.79
N TYR A 194 -7.87 -10.61 8.99
CA TYR A 194 -7.99 -12.06 8.94
C TYR A 194 -6.72 -12.80 9.39
N ILE A 195 -5.70 -12.06 9.82
CA ILE A 195 -4.44 -12.66 10.27
C ILE A 195 -4.43 -12.91 11.76
N SER A 196 -3.64 -13.89 12.17
CA SER A 196 -3.36 -14.25 13.55
C SER A 196 -1.89 -14.10 13.92
N SER A 197 -1.01 -13.95 12.93
CA SER A 197 0.43 -13.89 13.13
C SER A 197 1.13 -12.92 12.19
N ILE A 198 2.09 -12.15 12.74
CA ILE A 198 2.96 -11.23 12.00
C ILE A 198 4.42 -11.59 12.28
N GLY A 199 5.22 -11.63 11.21
CA GLY A 199 6.67 -11.67 11.28
C GLY A 199 7.28 -10.32 10.87
N LEU A 200 8.40 -9.97 11.48
CA LEU A 200 9.20 -8.79 11.14
C LEU A 200 10.62 -9.24 10.84
N SER A 201 11.16 -8.87 9.68
CA SER A 201 12.55 -9.07 9.32
C SER A 201 13.28 -7.73 9.32
N GLU A 202 14.48 -7.70 9.87
CA GLU A 202 15.37 -6.52 9.85
C GLU A 202 16.16 -6.42 8.53
N GLU A 203 16.03 -7.39 7.63
CA GLU A 203 16.67 -7.35 6.34
C GLU A 203 16.00 -6.30 5.42
N CYS A 204 16.81 -5.62 4.60
CA CYS A 204 16.36 -4.63 3.63
C CYS A 204 16.62 -5.13 2.19
N PRO A 205 15.95 -6.18 1.74
CA PRO A 205 16.27 -6.82 0.48
C PRO A 205 15.60 -6.17 -0.73
N TYR A 206 14.69 -5.26 -0.54
CA TYR A 206 13.96 -4.57 -1.61
C TYR A 206 14.65 -3.25 -1.95
N ASN A 207 14.87 -3.00 -3.24
CA ASN A 207 15.51 -1.79 -3.73
C ASN A 207 14.49 -0.95 -4.48
N TYR A 208 13.92 0.03 -3.77
CA TYR A 208 12.92 0.96 -4.29
C TYR A 208 13.61 2.09 -5.06
N ARG A 209 13.34 2.18 -6.36
CA ARG A 209 13.94 3.18 -7.24
C ARG A 209 13.20 4.51 -7.15
N LEU A 210 13.90 5.56 -6.77
CA LEU A 210 13.37 6.93 -6.80
C LEU A 210 13.51 7.49 -8.23
N LEU A 211 12.40 7.52 -8.95
CA LEU A 211 12.30 8.12 -10.28
C LEU A 211 11.65 9.49 -10.18
N ASP A 212 12.19 10.47 -10.90
CA ASP A 212 11.63 11.83 -10.94
C ASP A 212 10.21 11.84 -11.56
N ASP A 213 9.93 10.87 -12.45
CA ASP A 213 8.63 10.67 -13.13
C ASP A 213 7.77 9.58 -12.45
N SER A 214 8.04 9.18 -11.21
CA SER A 214 7.24 8.18 -10.49
C SER A 214 5.79 8.63 -10.32
N LEU A 215 4.84 7.69 -10.47
CA LEU A 215 3.42 7.94 -10.22
C LEU A 215 3.15 8.53 -8.83
N SER A 216 4.00 8.20 -7.85
CA SER A 216 3.94 8.76 -6.50
C SER A 216 4.28 10.26 -6.42
N HIS A 217 4.98 10.81 -7.43
CA HIS A 217 5.31 12.25 -7.54
C HIS A 217 4.31 13.02 -8.40
N HIS A 218 3.57 12.36 -9.28
CA HIS A 218 2.50 12.98 -10.06
C HIS A 218 1.19 13.05 -9.26
N VAL A 219 1.23 13.76 -8.12
CA VAL A 219 0.07 14.04 -7.24
C VAL A 219 -1.00 14.91 -7.92
N ASN A 220 -0.97 15.02 -9.25
CA ASN A 220 -2.10 15.55 -10.04
C ASN A 220 -3.21 14.49 -10.30
N ALA A 221 -3.03 13.26 -9.89
CA ALA A 221 -4.12 12.32 -9.78
C ALA A 221 -4.86 12.66 -8.49
N ASN A 222 -5.94 13.43 -8.61
CA ASN A 222 -6.88 13.78 -7.55
C ASN A 222 -7.12 12.54 -6.65
N PRO A 223 -6.40 12.40 -5.52
CA PRO A 223 -6.57 11.26 -4.65
C PRO A 223 -7.99 11.40 -4.12
N ASN A 224 -8.85 10.43 -4.40
CA ASN A 224 -10.22 10.49 -3.92
C ASN A 224 -10.23 10.21 -2.41
N TYR A 225 -9.74 11.17 -1.62
CA TYR A 225 -9.65 11.06 -0.16
C TYR A 225 -11.00 10.79 0.50
N LEU A 226 -12.11 11.24 -0.13
CA LEU A 226 -13.45 10.93 0.35
C LEU A 226 -13.73 9.42 0.26
N VAL A 227 -13.38 8.80 -0.85
CA VAL A 227 -13.52 7.35 -1.02
C VAL A 227 -12.63 6.60 -0.03
N LEU A 228 -11.37 7.03 0.14
CA LEU A 228 -10.45 6.45 1.12
C LEU A 228 -11.03 6.53 2.53
N ALA A 229 -11.51 7.70 2.93
CA ALA A 229 -12.12 7.90 4.25
C ALA A 229 -13.33 6.97 4.48
N ASN A 230 -14.22 6.89 3.50
CA ASN A 230 -15.41 6.05 3.56
C ASN A 230 -15.06 4.56 3.66
N ILE A 231 -14.05 4.10 2.92
CA ILE A 231 -13.58 2.70 3.00
C ILE A 231 -13.04 2.40 4.40
N ILE A 232 -12.15 3.25 4.93
CA ILE A 232 -11.59 3.02 6.28
C ILE A 232 -12.68 3.12 7.36
N GLU A 233 -13.62 4.05 7.22
CA GLU A 233 -14.75 4.15 8.15
C GLU A 233 -15.62 2.89 8.14
N ALA A 234 -15.90 2.32 6.99
CA ALA A 234 -16.62 1.05 6.89
C ALA A 234 -15.90 -0.08 7.64
N GLU A 235 -14.55 -0.06 7.61
CA GLU A 235 -13.73 -1.00 8.37
C GLU A 235 -13.84 -0.80 9.90
N LEU A 236 -14.02 0.44 10.38
CA LEU A 236 -14.22 0.75 11.80
C LEU A 236 -15.53 0.15 12.37
N GLY A 237 -16.57 0.09 11.52
CA GLY A 237 -17.89 -0.43 11.92
C GLY A 237 -17.93 -1.92 12.28
N ASN A 238 -16.92 -2.69 11.91
CA ASN A 238 -16.89 -4.14 12.06
C ASN A 238 -16.48 -4.65 13.46
N ASN A 239 -16.31 -3.78 14.46
CA ASN A 239 -15.94 -4.11 15.85
C ASN A 239 -14.71 -5.04 16.04
N MET A 240 -13.89 -5.23 15.01
CA MET A 240 -12.74 -6.13 15.05
C MET A 240 -11.51 -5.49 15.71
N TRP A 241 -11.43 -4.18 15.67
CA TRP A 241 -10.30 -3.43 16.20
C TRP A 241 -10.62 -2.94 17.61
N LYS A 242 -9.95 -3.50 18.60
CA LYS A 242 -10.08 -3.10 20.00
C LYS A 242 -8.75 -2.47 20.37
N THR A 243 -8.68 -1.22 20.82
CA THR A 243 -7.48 -0.61 21.36
C THR A 243 -6.94 0.60 20.58
N ASN A 244 -5.66 0.88 20.73
CA ASN A 244 -4.94 2.01 20.17
C ASN A 244 -4.90 1.98 18.63
N PHE A 245 -4.89 0.78 18.01
CA PHE A 245 -4.98 0.65 16.56
C PHE A 245 -6.31 1.22 16.02
N PHE A 246 -7.40 0.99 16.73
CA PHE A 246 -8.69 1.61 16.40
C PHE A 246 -8.63 3.15 16.46
N GLU A 247 -7.94 3.72 17.45
CA GLU A 247 -7.74 5.17 17.54
C GLU A 247 -6.84 5.70 16.40
N ALA A 248 -5.81 4.95 16.00
CA ALA A 248 -4.97 5.29 14.86
C ALA A 248 -5.76 5.32 13.55
N LEU A 249 -6.65 4.33 13.33
CA LEU A 249 -7.56 4.30 12.17
C LEU A 249 -8.54 5.49 12.18
N ILE A 250 -9.14 5.81 13.32
CA ILE A 250 -10.01 6.98 13.46
C ILE A 250 -9.26 8.26 13.06
N ASN A 251 -8.04 8.44 13.56
CA ASN A 251 -7.25 9.63 13.24
C ASN A 251 -6.86 9.69 11.75
N ARG A 252 -6.56 8.54 11.13
CA ARG A 252 -6.29 8.44 9.69
C ARG A 252 -7.53 8.77 8.86
N THR A 253 -8.69 8.20 9.20
CA THR A 253 -9.97 8.47 8.55
C THR A 253 -10.33 9.96 8.63
N PHE A 254 -10.21 10.55 9.82
CA PHE A 254 -10.44 11.98 10.01
C PHE A 254 -9.50 12.83 9.16
N THR A 255 -8.23 12.43 9.04
CA THR A 255 -7.26 13.13 8.20
C THR A 255 -7.67 13.07 6.72
N TYR A 256 -8.15 11.94 6.22
CA TYR A 256 -8.59 11.82 4.83
C TYR A 256 -9.86 12.62 4.54
N TYR A 257 -10.83 12.65 5.46
CA TYR A 257 -11.97 13.56 5.33
C TYR A 257 -11.54 15.03 5.27
N PHE A 258 -10.58 15.40 6.10
CA PHE A 258 -10.05 16.77 6.10
C PHE A 258 -9.30 17.09 4.80
N LEU A 259 -8.51 16.17 4.27
CA LEU A 259 -7.81 16.34 2.98
C LEU A 259 -8.81 16.41 1.82
N ALA A 260 -9.85 15.59 1.81
CA ALA A 260 -10.92 15.67 0.81
C ALA A 260 -11.57 17.06 0.75
N ILE A 261 -11.81 17.66 1.91
CA ILE A 261 -12.33 19.03 1.97
C ILE A 261 -11.31 20.04 1.44
N SER A 262 -10.02 19.88 1.76
CA SER A 262 -8.99 20.84 1.42
C SER A 262 -8.60 20.85 -0.07
N GLU A 263 -8.71 19.72 -0.75
CA GLU A 263 -8.36 19.59 -2.16
C GLU A 263 -9.51 20.00 -3.10
N ASP A 264 -10.73 19.71 -2.70
CA ASP A 264 -11.93 19.91 -3.52
C ASP A 264 -12.74 21.16 -3.13
N ILE A 265 -12.10 22.13 -2.49
CA ILE A 265 -12.77 23.31 -1.88
C ILE A 265 -13.65 24.11 -2.85
N HIS A 266 -13.43 23.94 -4.15
CA HIS A 266 -14.20 24.57 -5.23
C HIS A 266 -15.08 23.60 -6.01
N SER A 267 -15.15 22.32 -5.62
CA SER A 267 -15.94 21.29 -6.32
C SER A 267 -17.33 21.10 -5.70
N ILE A 268 -18.22 20.48 -6.50
CA ILE A 268 -19.57 20.09 -6.07
C ILE A 268 -19.52 19.11 -4.87
N ASN A 269 -18.44 18.39 -4.70
CA ASN A 269 -18.28 17.34 -3.69
C ASN A 269 -17.88 17.86 -2.29
N VAL A 270 -17.47 19.11 -2.16
CA VAL A 270 -17.06 19.72 -0.87
C VAL A 270 -18.16 19.64 0.18
N SER A 271 -19.40 19.90 -0.21
CA SER A 271 -20.54 19.85 0.71
C SER A 271 -20.73 18.43 1.28
N THR A 272 -20.55 17.42 0.45
CA THR A 272 -20.63 16.00 0.88
C THR A 272 -19.46 15.65 1.78
N ALA A 273 -18.24 15.97 1.39
CA ALA A 273 -17.05 15.71 2.20
C ALA A 273 -17.12 16.42 3.57
N LEU A 274 -17.62 17.66 3.60
CA LEU A 274 -17.80 18.41 4.84
C LEU A 274 -18.86 17.78 5.74
N TYR A 275 -19.99 17.35 5.17
CA TYR A 275 -21.05 16.66 5.92
C TYR A 275 -20.56 15.36 6.54
N GLU A 276 -19.88 14.51 5.75
CA GLU A 276 -19.34 13.22 6.25
C GLU A 276 -18.25 13.45 7.29
N CYS A 277 -17.36 14.41 7.10
CA CYS A 277 -16.33 14.75 8.08
C CYS A 277 -16.94 15.24 9.40
N ASP A 278 -17.99 16.06 9.35
CA ASP A 278 -18.68 16.59 10.52
C ASP A 278 -19.42 15.46 11.28
N ARG A 279 -20.13 14.61 10.56
CA ARG A 279 -20.78 13.40 11.09
C ARG A 279 -19.76 12.50 11.80
N PHE A 280 -18.65 12.18 11.12
CA PHE A 280 -17.57 11.35 11.66
C PHE A 280 -16.93 11.99 12.90
N PHE A 281 -16.66 13.30 12.85
CA PHE A 281 -16.10 14.03 13.99
C PHE A 281 -17.02 13.93 15.21
N HIS A 282 -18.32 14.17 15.06
CA HIS A 282 -19.26 14.09 16.18
C HIS A 282 -19.34 12.68 16.79
N GLN A 283 -19.24 11.64 15.95
CA GLN A 283 -19.26 10.25 16.40
C GLN A 283 -18.01 9.86 17.20
N TYR A 284 -16.82 10.35 16.77
CA TYR A 284 -15.54 9.90 17.31
C TYR A 284 -14.73 11.01 18.02
N GLN A 285 -15.31 12.18 18.30
CA GLN A 285 -14.59 13.36 18.82
C GLN A 285 -13.74 13.11 20.07
N LYS A 286 -14.12 12.19 20.95
CA LYS A 286 -13.37 11.83 22.16
C LYS A 286 -12.07 11.06 21.86
N LYS A 287 -12.00 10.40 20.70
CA LYS A 287 -10.89 9.55 20.26
C LYS A 287 -9.97 10.24 19.26
N ILE A 288 -10.40 11.36 18.66
CA ILE A 288 -9.61 12.12 17.70
C ILE A 288 -8.53 12.90 18.43
N THR A 289 -7.27 12.53 18.24
CA THR A 289 -6.09 13.16 18.86
C THR A 289 -5.41 14.20 17.97
N THR A 290 -5.93 14.44 16.77
CA THR A 290 -5.40 15.44 15.84
C THR A 290 -5.37 16.84 16.43
N SER A 291 -4.53 17.71 15.83
CA SER A 291 -4.19 19.02 16.38
C SER A 291 -5.39 19.80 16.90
N TYR A 292 -5.19 20.53 17.98
CA TYR A 292 -6.18 21.39 18.64
C TYR A 292 -6.97 22.28 17.65
N LEU A 293 -6.28 22.79 16.61
CA LEU A 293 -6.90 23.58 15.53
C LEU A 293 -8.00 22.82 14.77
N LYS A 294 -7.80 21.54 14.45
CA LYS A 294 -8.83 20.73 13.77
C LYS A 294 -10.06 20.53 14.67
N LYS A 295 -9.86 20.29 15.97
CA LYS A 295 -10.95 20.17 16.95
C LYS A 295 -11.77 21.45 17.08
N ILE A 296 -11.09 22.61 17.18
CA ILE A 296 -11.75 23.93 17.24
C ILE A 296 -12.58 24.14 15.98
N LEU A 297 -12.03 23.86 14.80
CA LEU A 297 -12.67 24.08 13.51
C LEU A 297 -14.00 23.38 13.40
N PHE A 298 -14.08 22.12 13.84
CA PHE A 298 -15.33 21.34 13.84
C PHE A 298 -16.25 21.63 15.01
N SER A 299 -15.80 22.41 16.00
CA SER A 299 -16.68 22.94 17.07
C SER A 299 -17.46 24.19 16.64
N ILE A 300 -17.18 24.77 15.45
CA ILE A 300 -17.88 25.94 14.93
C ILE A 300 -19.26 25.51 14.38
N PRO A 301 -20.38 26.07 14.86
CA PRO A 301 -21.73 25.58 14.52
C PRO A 301 -22.15 25.83 13.06
N ALA A 302 -21.61 26.85 12.41
CA ALA A 302 -22.05 27.29 11.10
C ALA A 302 -21.20 26.71 9.98
N GLN A 303 -21.78 25.91 9.06
CA GLN A 303 -21.12 25.25 7.96
C GLN A 303 -20.35 26.21 7.04
N ASN A 304 -20.95 27.38 6.70
CA ASN A 304 -20.32 28.38 5.84
C ASN A 304 -19.10 29.05 6.49
N VAL A 305 -19.12 29.22 7.82
CA VAL A 305 -17.98 29.77 8.58
C VAL A 305 -16.86 28.75 8.63
N ARG A 306 -17.18 27.46 8.81
CA ARG A 306 -16.18 26.38 8.76
C ARG A 306 -15.49 26.31 7.41
N LEU A 307 -16.23 26.35 6.29
CA LEU A 307 -15.67 26.37 4.94
C LEU A 307 -14.70 27.53 4.75
N PHE A 308 -15.08 28.74 5.16
CA PHE A 308 -14.21 29.92 5.07
C PHE A 308 -12.92 29.78 5.88
N VAL A 309 -13.00 29.23 7.10
CA VAL A 309 -11.83 29.02 7.97
C VAL A 309 -10.94 27.92 7.42
N ILE A 310 -11.51 26.82 6.90
CA ILE A 310 -10.75 25.73 6.26
C ILE A 310 -10.01 26.27 5.02
N GLU A 311 -10.69 27.00 4.17
CA GLU A 311 -10.11 27.63 2.98
C GLU A 311 -8.94 28.56 3.33
N SER A 312 -9.11 29.35 4.38
CA SER A 312 -8.06 30.26 4.87
C SER A 312 -6.85 29.51 5.42
N LEU A 313 -7.06 28.42 6.18
CA LEU A 313 -5.99 27.58 6.72
C LEU A 313 -5.26 26.78 5.64
N CYS A 314 -5.99 26.29 4.61
CA CYS A 314 -5.38 25.61 3.46
C CYS A 314 -4.49 26.56 2.65
N LYS A 315 -4.92 27.79 2.42
CA LYS A 315 -4.10 28.84 1.77
C LYS A 315 -2.85 29.20 2.58
N LEU A 316 -2.94 29.19 3.90
CA LEU A 316 -1.79 29.41 4.80
C LEU A 316 -0.80 28.23 4.78
N ARG A 317 -1.28 26.99 4.74
CA ARG A 317 -0.44 25.79 4.69
C ARG A 317 0.34 25.66 3.37
N LEU A 318 -0.26 26.06 2.24
CA LEU A 318 0.42 26.13 0.95
C LEU A 318 1.57 27.17 0.92
N LYS A 319 1.57 28.15 1.85
CA LYS A 319 2.68 29.11 2.00
C LYS A 319 3.79 28.68 2.97
N ILE A 320 3.57 27.62 3.74
CA ILE A 320 4.52 27.17 4.80
C ILE A 320 5.33 25.93 4.35
N HIS A 321 4.94 25.26 3.25
CA HIS A 321 5.59 24.04 2.74
C HIS A 321 6.18 24.16 1.33
N TYR A 322 6.56 25.40 0.90
CA TYR A 322 7.41 25.63 -0.26
C TYR A 322 8.70 26.33 0.16
#